data_dc6798b9b05b06555acd699c17a037e9
#
_entry.id   dc6798b9b05b06555acd699c17a037e9
#
_cell.length_a   1.000
_cell.length_b   1.000
_cell.length_c   1.000
_cell.angle_alpha   90.00
_cell.angle_beta   90.00
_cell.angle_gamma   90.00
#
_symmetry.space_group_name_H-M   'P 1'
#
loop_
_entity.id
_entity.type
_entity.pdbx_description
1 polymer ?
#
loop_
_entity_poly.entity_id
_entity_poly.type
_entity_poly.pdbx_seq_one_letter_code
_entity_poly.pdbx_strand_id
1 'polypeptide(L)'
;PCGIFYEVLQAGTGTASPTLRSIVTVHYKGSLINGKEFDNSYSRNCPEAFRLCDVIEGWQLALRQMHIGDRWIIYIPYTLGYGSRASGPIPAFSTLIFEVELLSIA
;
A
#
# COMPACT_ATOMS: atom_id res chain seq x y z
N PRO A 1 -0.59 -6.34 13.97
CA PRO A 1 -0.76 -6.93 12.66
C PRO A 1 0.52 -7.56 12.16
N CYS A 2 0.35 -8.64 11.54
CA CYS A 2 1.34 -9.64 11.17
C CYS A 2 2.52 -9.12 10.34
N GLY A 3 3.50 -8.48 10.97
CA GLY A 3 4.76 -8.14 10.33
C GLY A 3 4.81 -6.80 9.61
N ILE A 4 3.73 -6.01 9.62
CA ILE A 4 3.76 -4.64 9.12
C ILE A 4 3.58 -3.66 10.26
N PHE A 5 4.11 -2.44 10.08
CA PHE A 5 3.82 -1.30 10.95
C PHE A 5 3.04 -0.28 10.16
N TYR A 6 2.15 0.45 10.81
CA TYR A 6 1.38 1.46 10.12
C TYR A 6 1.09 2.64 11.04
N GLU A 7 0.82 3.79 10.40
CA GLU A 7 0.41 5.01 11.07
C GLU A 7 -0.81 5.55 10.34
N VAL A 8 -1.89 5.80 11.07
CA VAL A 8 -3.12 6.35 10.48
C VAL A 8 -2.97 7.86 10.38
N LEU A 9 -2.93 8.39 9.16
CA LEU A 9 -2.87 9.82 8.91
C LEU A 9 -4.25 10.45 8.90
N GLN A 10 -5.24 9.71 8.40
CA GLN A 10 -6.63 10.17 8.33
C GLN A 10 -7.53 8.95 8.43
N ALA A 11 -8.51 9.02 9.32
CA ALA A 11 -9.53 7.98 9.42
C ALA A 11 -10.71 8.35 8.52
N GLY A 12 -11.14 7.39 7.70
CA GLY A 12 -12.28 7.57 6.82
C GLY A 12 -13.60 7.34 7.54
N THR A 13 -14.69 7.60 6.83
CA THR A 13 -16.04 7.40 7.37
C THR A 13 -16.70 6.12 6.86
N GLY A 14 -16.04 5.40 5.94
CA GLY A 14 -16.55 4.14 5.44
C GLY A 14 -16.57 3.06 6.49
N THR A 15 -17.46 2.09 6.34
CA THR A 15 -17.60 0.97 7.27
C THR A 15 -17.14 -0.35 6.67
N ALA A 16 -17.01 -0.42 5.33
CA ALA A 16 -16.58 -1.63 4.63
C ALA A 16 -15.08 -1.66 4.46
N SER A 17 -14.51 -2.85 4.53
CA SER A 17 -13.10 -3.10 4.21
C SER A 17 -13.02 -4.06 3.04
N PRO A 18 -11.97 -3.96 2.20
CA PRO A 18 -11.83 -4.86 1.07
C PRO A 18 -11.47 -6.28 1.50
N THR A 19 -11.76 -7.22 0.62
CA THR A 19 -11.30 -8.61 0.74
C THR A 19 -10.25 -8.87 -0.35
N LEU A 20 -9.65 -10.06 -0.35
CA LEU A 20 -8.67 -10.42 -1.37
C LEU A 20 -9.26 -10.42 -2.78
N ARG A 21 -10.59 -10.54 -2.91
CA ARG A 21 -11.26 -10.51 -4.22
C ARG A 21 -11.65 -9.12 -4.67
N SER A 22 -11.54 -8.14 -3.79
CA SER A 22 -11.93 -6.76 -4.10
C SER A 22 -10.97 -6.11 -5.07
N ILE A 23 -11.51 -5.20 -5.89
CA ILE A 23 -10.70 -4.25 -6.65
C ILE A 23 -10.72 -2.95 -5.85
N VAL A 24 -9.54 -2.49 -5.47
CA VAL A 24 -9.39 -1.26 -4.69
C VAL A 24 -8.86 -0.16 -5.58
N THR A 25 -9.42 1.04 -5.45
CA THR A 25 -8.90 2.23 -6.11
C THR A 25 -8.22 3.08 -5.05
N VAL A 26 -6.94 3.37 -5.27
CA VAL A 26 -6.11 4.04 -4.27
C VAL A 26 -5.27 5.14 -4.90
N HIS A 27 -4.94 6.15 -4.10
CA HIS A 27 -3.78 7.00 -4.33
C HIS A 27 -2.66 6.50 -3.43
N TYR A 28 -1.45 6.47 -3.93
CA TYR A 28 -0.32 5.98 -3.15
C TYR A 28 1.00 6.62 -3.55
N LYS A 29 1.93 6.61 -2.60
CA LYS A 29 3.31 7.02 -2.81
C LYS A 29 4.21 6.00 -2.15
N GLY A 30 5.11 5.38 -2.92
CA GLY A 30 6.05 4.39 -2.42
C GLY A 30 7.46 4.93 -2.38
N SER A 31 8.15 4.67 -1.28
CA SER A 31 9.53 5.10 -1.06
C SER A 31 10.35 3.99 -0.45
N LEU A 32 11.67 4.07 -0.66
CA LEU A 32 12.63 3.24 0.06
C LEU A 32 12.97 3.90 1.40
N ILE A 33 13.61 3.13 2.28
CA ILE A 33 13.95 3.62 3.62
C ILE A 33 14.93 4.81 3.57
N ASN A 34 15.68 4.95 2.50
CA ASN A 34 16.58 6.10 2.30
C ASN A 34 15.84 7.35 1.78
N GLY A 35 14.52 7.27 1.63
CA GLY A 35 13.71 8.40 1.17
C GLY A 35 13.53 8.46 -0.35
N LYS A 36 14.16 7.58 -1.11
CA LYS A 36 14.03 7.59 -2.56
C LYS A 36 12.66 7.07 -2.97
N GLU A 37 11.87 7.93 -3.61
CA GLU A 37 10.54 7.59 -4.11
C GLU A 37 10.66 6.75 -5.38
N PHE A 38 9.92 5.64 -5.45
CA PHE A 38 9.95 4.79 -6.64
C PHE A 38 8.62 4.75 -7.38
N ASP A 39 7.54 5.22 -6.76
CA ASP A 39 6.24 5.32 -7.44
C ASP A 39 5.37 6.32 -6.71
N ASN A 40 4.47 7.01 -7.45
CA ASN A 40 3.64 8.05 -6.87
C ASN A 40 2.45 8.35 -7.77
N SER A 41 1.25 7.86 -7.39
CA SER A 41 0.03 8.13 -8.15
C SER A 41 -0.42 9.59 -8.01
N TYR A 42 -0.08 10.26 -6.91
CA TYR A 42 -0.41 11.67 -6.72
C TYR A 42 0.28 12.56 -7.76
N SER A 43 1.54 12.26 -8.08
CA SER A 43 2.28 13.06 -9.06
C SER A 43 1.74 12.86 -10.48
N ARG A 44 1.12 11.72 -10.75
CA ARG A 44 0.44 11.46 -12.01
C ARG A 44 -0.98 12.01 -12.03
N ASN A 45 -1.48 12.47 -10.89
CA ASN A 45 -2.84 12.94 -10.69
C ASN A 45 -3.88 11.91 -11.18
N CYS A 46 -3.58 10.63 -10.93
CA CYS A 46 -4.39 9.52 -11.43
C CYS A 46 -4.37 8.36 -10.43
N PRO A 47 -5.49 8.11 -9.73
CA PRO A 47 -5.57 6.94 -8.85
C PRO A 47 -5.42 5.65 -9.65
N GLU A 48 -4.93 4.62 -8.99
CA GLU A 48 -4.72 3.31 -9.58
C GLU A 48 -5.70 2.31 -9.01
N ALA A 49 -6.19 1.40 -9.84
CA ALA A 49 -7.05 0.30 -9.41
C ALA A 49 -6.26 -1.00 -9.43
N PHE A 50 -6.36 -1.76 -8.34
CA PHE A 50 -5.68 -3.05 -8.20
C PHE A 50 -6.65 -4.08 -7.67
N ARG A 51 -6.51 -5.32 -8.16
CA ARG A 51 -7.13 -6.45 -7.48
C ARG A 51 -6.27 -6.79 -6.28
N LEU A 52 -6.86 -6.87 -5.11
CA LEU A 52 -6.08 -6.95 -3.87
C LEU A 52 -5.21 -8.21 -3.80
N CYS A 53 -5.66 -9.34 -4.35
CA CYS A 53 -4.86 -10.56 -4.35
C CYS A 53 -3.63 -10.49 -5.27
N ASP A 54 -3.52 -9.47 -6.12
CA ASP A 54 -2.42 -9.34 -7.08
C ASP A 54 -1.31 -8.40 -6.61
N VAL A 55 -1.49 -7.73 -5.47
CA VAL A 55 -0.48 -6.81 -4.93
C VAL A 55 0.39 -7.52 -3.89
N ILE A 56 1.48 -6.86 -3.49
CA ILE A 56 2.38 -7.43 -2.49
C ILE A 56 1.65 -7.71 -1.17
N GLU A 57 2.15 -8.67 -0.43
CA GLU A 57 1.46 -9.19 0.75
C GLU A 57 1.26 -8.14 1.84
N GLY A 58 2.21 -7.22 2.00
CA GLY A 58 2.06 -6.12 2.95
C GLY A 58 0.86 -5.22 2.66
N TRP A 59 0.58 -4.97 1.38
CA TRP A 59 -0.62 -4.25 0.98
C TRP A 59 -1.89 -5.06 1.26
N GLN A 60 -1.86 -6.36 1.01
CA GLN A 60 -3.01 -7.23 1.30
C GLN A 60 -3.38 -7.17 2.78
N LEU A 61 -2.38 -7.22 3.65
CA LEU A 61 -2.60 -7.16 5.09
C LEU A 61 -3.16 -5.81 5.54
N ALA A 62 -2.58 -4.72 5.04
CA ALA A 62 -2.98 -3.37 5.45
C ALA A 62 -4.35 -3.00 4.90
N LEU A 63 -4.56 -3.19 3.60
CA LEU A 63 -5.80 -2.74 2.95
C LEU A 63 -7.03 -3.49 3.46
N ARG A 64 -6.88 -4.75 3.86
CA ARG A 64 -8.00 -5.48 4.46
C ARG A 64 -8.46 -4.92 5.81
N GLN A 65 -7.66 -4.08 6.42
CA GLN A 65 -8.00 -3.40 7.68
C GLN A 65 -8.41 -1.94 7.47
N MET A 66 -8.19 -1.39 6.27
CA MET A 66 -8.54 -0.01 5.96
C MET A 66 -10.01 0.10 5.56
N HIS A 67 -10.55 1.31 5.70
CA HIS A 67 -11.90 1.67 5.27
C HIS A 67 -11.81 2.78 4.24
N ILE A 68 -12.87 2.97 3.45
CA ILE A 68 -12.90 4.04 2.46
C ILE A 68 -12.70 5.38 3.15
N GLY A 69 -11.77 6.16 2.63
CA GLY A 69 -11.38 7.45 3.18
C GLY A 69 -10.18 7.40 4.10
N ASP A 70 -9.74 6.20 4.50
CA ASP A 70 -8.53 6.06 5.33
C ASP A 70 -7.30 6.41 4.51
N ARG A 71 -6.35 7.09 5.17
CA ARG A 71 -5.01 7.32 4.63
C ARG A 71 -4.01 6.89 5.68
N TRP A 72 -3.15 5.97 5.31
CA TRP A 72 -2.16 5.36 6.20
C TRP A 72 -0.76 5.48 5.62
N ILE A 73 0.25 5.55 6.50
CA ILE A 73 1.62 5.22 6.13
C ILE A 73 1.87 3.79 6.57
N ILE A 74 2.37 2.96 5.66
CA ILE A 74 2.61 1.53 5.90
C ILE A 74 4.08 1.25 5.72
N TYR A 75 4.68 0.57 6.70
CA TYR A 75 6.08 0.13 6.68
C TYR A 75 6.09 -1.36 6.44
N ILE A 76 6.59 -1.79 5.29
CA ILE A 76 6.53 -3.18 4.84
C ILE A 76 7.94 -3.77 4.81
N PRO A 77 8.24 -4.78 5.64
CA PRO A 77 9.54 -5.46 5.57
C PRO A 77 9.67 -6.22 4.25
N TYR A 78 10.90 -6.49 3.82
CA TYR A 78 11.12 -7.11 2.53
C TYR A 78 10.42 -8.46 2.38
N THR A 79 10.21 -9.18 3.46
CA THR A 79 9.54 -10.49 3.45
C THR A 79 8.08 -10.41 3.01
N LEU A 80 7.44 -9.24 3.18
CA LEU A 80 6.06 -8.99 2.77
C LEU A 80 5.98 -8.05 1.57
N GLY A 81 7.12 -7.69 0.99
CA GLY A 81 7.23 -6.89 -0.22
C GLY A 81 7.79 -7.73 -1.37
N TYR A 82 8.91 -7.28 -1.95
CA TYR A 82 9.51 -7.92 -3.11
C TYR A 82 10.58 -8.96 -2.74
N GLY A 83 10.83 -9.18 -1.46
CA GLY A 83 11.69 -10.24 -0.98
C GLY A 83 13.15 -10.06 -1.35
N SER A 84 13.79 -11.16 -1.72
CA SER A 84 15.22 -11.20 -2.04
C SER A 84 15.53 -10.83 -3.49
N ARG A 85 14.52 -10.45 -4.27
CA ARG A 85 14.68 -10.06 -5.67
C ARG A 85 14.53 -8.57 -5.84
N ALA A 86 15.45 -7.97 -6.61
CA ALA A 86 15.28 -6.59 -7.05
C ALA A 86 14.09 -6.50 -8.02
N SER A 87 13.35 -5.40 -7.98
CA SER A 87 12.21 -5.16 -8.86
C SER A 87 12.26 -3.70 -9.34
N GLY A 88 12.64 -3.50 -10.61
CA GLY A 88 12.79 -2.16 -11.16
C GLY A 88 13.72 -1.29 -10.30
N PRO A 89 13.26 -0.16 -9.80
CA PRO A 89 14.08 0.73 -8.96
C PRO A 89 14.24 0.23 -7.52
N ILE A 90 13.61 -0.90 -7.16
CA ILE A 90 13.63 -1.42 -5.79
C ILE A 90 14.73 -2.46 -5.66
N PRO A 91 15.77 -2.21 -4.83
CA PRO A 91 16.80 -3.20 -4.59
C PRO A 91 16.28 -4.43 -3.83
N ALA A 92 17.02 -5.54 -3.89
CA ALA A 92 16.71 -6.72 -3.09
C ALA A 92 16.72 -6.38 -1.59
N PHE A 93 15.90 -7.08 -0.82
CA PHE A 93 15.80 -6.94 0.64
C PHE A 93 15.40 -5.54 1.10
N SER A 94 14.59 -4.84 0.30
CA SER A 94 14.20 -3.48 0.63
C SER A 94 13.00 -3.44 1.56
N THR A 95 13.09 -2.63 2.61
CA THR A 95 11.93 -2.19 3.39
C THR A 95 11.24 -1.09 2.61
N LEU A 96 9.93 -1.21 2.47
CA LEU A 96 9.14 -0.28 1.66
C LEU A 96 8.26 0.58 2.56
N ILE A 97 8.12 1.85 2.19
CA ILE A 97 7.28 2.80 2.91
C ILE A 97 6.24 3.30 1.91
N PHE A 98 4.97 3.00 2.19
CA PHE A 98 3.87 3.45 1.34
C PHE A 98 2.95 4.38 2.11
N GLU A 99 2.62 5.51 1.50
CA GLU A 99 1.47 6.30 1.92
C GLU A 99 0.33 5.89 0.99
N VAL A 100 -0.77 5.37 1.57
CA VAL A 100 -1.88 4.82 0.80
C VAL A 100 -3.18 5.46 1.26
N GLU A 101 -3.98 5.92 0.32
CA GLU A 101 -5.31 6.44 0.55
C GLU A 101 -6.32 5.57 -0.18
N LEU A 102 -7.23 4.92 0.55
CA LEU A 102 -8.25 4.05 -0.03
C LEU A 102 -9.44 4.88 -0.47
N LEU A 103 -9.68 4.94 -1.78
CA LEU A 103 -10.72 5.78 -2.37
C LEU A 103 -12.02 5.03 -2.62
N SER A 104 -11.94 3.78 -3.10
CA SER A 104 -13.14 2.99 -3.37
C SER A 104 -12.83 1.50 -3.37
N ILE A 105 -13.89 0.70 -3.22
CA ILE A 105 -13.84 -0.76 -3.20
C ILE A 105 -14.90 -1.25 -4.19
N ALA A 106 -14.49 -2.14 -5.08
CA ALA A 106 -15.42 -2.76 -6.03
C ALA A 106 -15.43 -4.28 -5.90
#